data_3c0573fd43756e3006c24583043e054c
#
_entry.id   3c0573fd43756e3006c24583043e054c
#
_cell.length_a   1.000
_cell.length_b   1.000
_cell.length_c   1.000
_cell.angle_alpha   90.00
_cell.angle_beta   90.00
_cell.angle_gamma   90.00
#
_symmetry.space_group_name_H-M   'P 1'
#
loop_
_entity.id
_entity.type
_entity.pdbx_description
1 polymer ?
#
loop_
_entity_poly.entity_id
_entity_poly.type
_entity_poly.pdbx_seq_one_letter_code
_entity_poly.pdbx_strand_id
1 'polypeptide(L)'
;MHKIIIEGNNKLSGKIRISGSKNSAVALVPAAVLCDEEVTIANVPSISDIDALDEILKFLGAKVKRKDDIMKIDSSNIENKLIPEKISKKLRASYYFMGALLSKFKKVEMYFPGGCSIGARPINLHLKGFEALGAKVEEKDNLFIITADKLIGTKINLDFASVGATINLMLAAVKAEGTTIISNAAKEPHIVNVATFLNNMGAKISGAGTSEIKIVGVSKLHSCFHEVVPDYIETGTYMILASALGDAITIEN
;
A
#
# COMPACT_ATOMS: atom_id res chain seq x y z
N MET A 1 -25.81 15.58 2.01
CA MET A 1 -24.74 16.57 2.24
C MET A 1 -24.40 16.53 3.72
N HIS A 2 -23.16 16.21 4.09
CA HIS A 2 -22.72 16.21 5.49
C HIS A 2 -22.33 17.65 5.87
N LYS A 3 -22.68 18.06 7.08
CA LYS A 3 -22.39 19.41 7.62
C LYS A 3 -21.62 19.22 8.93
N ILE A 4 -20.51 19.93 9.08
CA ILE A 4 -19.75 20.00 10.34
C ILE A 4 -20.07 21.33 10.97
N ILE A 5 -20.46 21.32 12.26
CA ILE A 5 -20.69 22.51 13.08
C ILE A 5 -19.62 22.53 14.15
N ILE A 6 -18.89 23.63 14.26
CA ILE A 6 -17.81 23.81 15.23
C ILE A 6 -18.17 24.99 16.15
N GLU A 7 -18.18 24.73 17.46
CA GLU A 7 -18.31 25.74 18.50
C GLU A 7 -16.93 25.96 19.14
N GLY A 8 -16.41 27.17 19.01
CA GLY A 8 -15.09 27.53 19.51
C GLY A 8 -15.05 27.88 21.02
N ASN A 9 -13.90 28.33 21.49
CA ASN A 9 -13.65 28.80 22.87
C ASN A 9 -13.74 27.71 23.97
N ASN A 10 -13.61 26.45 23.63
CA ASN A 10 -13.55 25.35 24.58
C ASN A 10 -12.10 24.99 24.90
N LYS A 11 -11.78 24.77 26.19
CA LYS A 11 -10.53 24.14 26.58
C LYS A 11 -10.57 22.65 26.20
N LEU A 12 -9.49 22.18 25.59
CA LEU A 12 -9.38 20.79 25.14
C LEU A 12 -8.49 20.01 26.11
N SER A 13 -9.05 18.94 26.70
CA SER A 13 -8.32 18.03 27.58
C SER A 13 -8.79 16.61 27.36
N GLY A 14 -7.96 15.63 27.74
CA GLY A 14 -8.30 14.20 27.68
C GLY A 14 -7.28 13.37 26.95
N LYS A 15 -7.71 12.14 26.55
CA LYS A 15 -6.85 11.16 25.89
C LYS A 15 -7.35 10.89 24.48
N ILE A 16 -6.43 10.79 23.54
CA ILE A 16 -6.69 10.47 22.14
C ILE A 16 -5.84 9.26 21.78
N ARG A 17 -6.48 8.16 21.37
CA ARG A 17 -5.78 7.01 20.82
C ARG A 17 -5.68 7.18 19.31
N ILE A 18 -4.45 7.17 18.79
CA ILE A 18 -4.17 7.25 17.36
C ILE A 18 -4.58 5.95 16.67
N SER A 19 -5.25 6.08 15.53
CA SER A 19 -5.66 4.95 14.71
C SER A 19 -4.47 4.36 13.93
N GLY A 20 -4.66 3.17 13.38
CA GLY A 20 -3.70 2.59 12.44
C GLY A 20 -3.52 3.46 11.21
N SER A 21 -2.29 3.56 10.71
CA SER A 21 -1.92 4.41 9.58
C SER A 21 -2.70 4.05 8.31
N LYS A 22 -3.49 5.00 7.81
CA LYS A 22 -4.15 4.87 6.52
C LYS A 22 -3.17 4.47 5.43
N ASN A 23 -2.05 5.21 5.31
CA ASN A 23 -1.09 5.02 4.23
C ASN A 23 -0.39 3.66 4.30
N SER A 24 -0.23 3.11 5.49
CA SER A 24 0.24 1.75 5.70
C SER A 24 -0.80 0.73 5.28
N ALA A 25 -2.01 0.81 5.82
CA ALA A 25 -3.07 -0.15 5.59
C ALA A 25 -3.43 -0.30 4.10
N VAL A 26 -3.52 0.83 3.35
CA VAL A 26 -3.83 0.80 1.91
C VAL A 26 -2.72 0.16 1.06
N ALA A 27 -1.52 -0.02 1.59
CA ALA A 27 -0.43 -0.74 0.93
C ALA A 27 -0.32 -2.19 1.39
N LEU A 28 -0.56 -2.48 2.69
CA LEU A 28 -0.52 -3.83 3.25
C LEU A 28 -1.62 -4.72 2.66
N VAL A 29 -2.82 -4.17 2.46
CA VAL A 29 -3.96 -4.92 1.92
C VAL A 29 -3.68 -5.47 0.51
N PRO A 30 -3.21 -4.69 -0.49
CA PRO A 30 -2.75 -5.25 -1.76
C PRO A 30 -1.54 -6.18 -1.63
N ALA A 31 -0.61 -5.93 -0.69
CA ALA A 31 0.55 -6.79 -0.47
C ALA A 31 0.16 -8.21 -0.02
N ALA A 32 -0.96 -8.37 0.70
CA ALA A 32 -1.49 -9.67 1.11
C ALA A 32 -1.81 -10.60 -0.07
N VAL A 33 -2.05 -10.04 -1.28
CA VAL A 33 -2.28 -10.81 -2.51
C VAL A 33 -1.08 -11.68 -2.90
N LEU A 34 0.12 -11.30 -2.47
CA LEU A 34 1.35 -12.02 -2.78
C LEU A 34 1.47 -13.38 -2.08
N CYS A 35 0.72 -13.59 -1.00
CA CYS A 35 0.66 -14.84 -0.24
C CYS A 35 -0.53 -15.69 -0.71
N ASP A 36 -0.35 -17.02 -0.76
CA ASP A 36 -1.40 -17.98 -1.09
C ASP A 36 -2.03 -18.62 0.17
N GLU A 37 -1.75 -18.06 1.34
CA GLU A 37 -2.27 -18.48 2.64
C GLU A 37 -3.00 -17.30 3.30
N GLU A 38 -3.86 -17.57 4.31
CA GLU A 38 -4.55 -16.51 5.04
C GLU A 38 -3.55 -15.67 5.84
N VAL A 39 -3.53 -14.36 5.61
CA VAL A 39 -2.79 -13.39 6.43
C VAL A 39 -3.73 -12.60 7.32
N THR A 40 -3.25 -12.22 8.51
CA THR A 40 -4.02 -11.41 9.47
C THR A 40 -3.33 -10.06 9.66
N ILE A 41 -4.09 -8.99 9.44
CA ILE A 41 -3.64 -7.60 9.65
C ILE A 41 -4.49 -7.01 10.77
N ALA A 42 -3.86 -6.53 11.84
CA ALA A 42 -4.49 -5.86 12.97
C ALA A 42 -4.27 -4.34 12.92
N ASN A 43 -5.00 -3.61 13.76
CA ASN A 43 -4.99 -2.15 13.82
C ASN A 43 -5.33 -1.49 12.46
N VAL A 44 -6.21 -2.12 11.68
CA VAL A 44 -6.68 -1.60 10.39
C VAL A 44 -7.69 -0.48 10.64
N PRO A 45 -7.46 0.75 10.13
CA PRO A 45 -8.38 1.85 10.38
C PRO A 45 -9.74 1.63 9.69
N SER A 46 -10.82 2.07 10.34
CA SER A 46 -12.18 2.00 9.79
C SER A 46 -12.45 3.20 8.87
N ILE A 47 -12.02 3.10 7.62
CA ILE A 47 -12.12 4.16 6.62
C ILE A 47 -12.62 3.62 5.28
N SER A 48 -13.25 4.48 4.47
CA SER A 48 -13.79 4.12 3.14
C SER A 48 -12.74 3.57 2.16
N ASP A 49 -11.48 3.94 2.34
CA ASP A 49 -10.38 3.45 1.52
C ASP A 49 -10.19 1.93 1.71
N ILE A 50 -10.34 1.44 2.93
CA ILE A 50 -10.26 0.00 3.25
C ILE A 50 -11.49 -0.75 2.70
N ASP A 51 -12.67 -0.12 2.72
CA ASP A 51 -13.87 -0.72 2.12
C ASP A 51 -13.71 -0.87 0.60
N ALA A 52 -13.10 0.11 -0.07
CA ALA A 52 -12.82 0.02 -1.50
C ALA A 52 -11.79 -1.08 -1.83
N LEU A 53 -10.76 -1.28 -1.00
CA LEU A 53 -9.79 -2.36 -1.17
C LEU A 53 -10.40 -3.74 -0.91
N ASP A 54 -11.28 -3.86 0.09
CA ASP A 54 -12.04 -5.08 0.37
C ASP A 54 -12.91 -5.48 -0.84
N GLU A 55 -13.59 -4.49 -1.46
CA GLU A 55 -14.36 -4.70 -2.68
C GLU A 55 -13.48 -5.22 -3.83
N ILE A 56 -12.28 -4.66 -4.03
CA ILE A 56 -11.33 -5.12 -5.04
C ILE A 56 -10.88 -6.56 -4.74
N LEU A 57 -10.48 -6.86 -3.51
CA LEU A 57 -10.04 -8.19 -3.11
C LEU A 57 -11.12 -9.24 -3.35
N LYS A 58 -12.36 -8.97 -2.94
CA LYS A 58 -13.52 -9.86 -3.17
C LYS A 58 -13.82 -10.05 -4.64
N PHE A 59 -13.75 -8.97 -5.44
CA PHE A 59 -13.91 -9.04 -6.89
C PHE A 59 -12.85 -9.96 -7.53
N LEU A 60 -11.62 -9.88 -7.06
CA LEU A 60 -10.53 -10.74 -7.55
C LEU A 60 -10.64 -12.20 -7.04
N GLY A 61 -11.52 -12.50 -6.08
CA GLY A 61 -11.76 -13.85 -5.56
C GLY A 61 -11.14 -14.15 -4.19
N ALA A 62 -10.57 -13.15 -3.52
CA ALA A 62 -10.07 -13.34 -2.16
C ALA A 62 -11.23 -13.49 -1.16
N LYS A 63 -11.01 -14.30 -0.13
CA LYS A 63 -11.91 -14.35 1.04
C LYS A 63 -11.44 -13.34 2.08
N VAL A 64 -12.28 -12.39 2.40
CA VAL A 64 -11.97 -11.33 3.36
C VAL A 64 -12.95 -11.40 4.54
N LYS A 65 -12.40 -11.42 5.76
CA LYS A 65 -13.16 -11.33 7.01
C LYS A 65 -12.65 -10.12 7.80
N ARG A 66 -13.58 -9.26 8.21
CA ARG A 66 -13.28 -8.09 9.06
C ARG A 66 -14.05 -8.22 10.36
N LYS A 67 -13.36 -8.00 11.47
CA LYS A 67 -13.96 -7.89 12.79
C LYS A 67 -13.16 -6.87 13.59
N ASP A 68 -13.86 -5.83 14.05
CA ASP A 68 -13.25 -4.68 14.73
C ASP A 68 -12.14 -4.06 13.85
N ASP A 69 -10.93 -3.94 14.35
CA ASP A 69 -9.74 -3.46 13.65
C ASP A 69 -8.88 -4.58 13.02
N ILE A 70 -9.40 -5.82 12.98
CA ILE A 70 -8.70 -6.99 12.42
C ILE A 70 -9.27 -7.33 11.05
N MET A 71 -8.38 -7.51 10.06
CA MET A 71 -8.70 -7.96 8.72
C MET A 71 -7.93 -9.24 8.39
N LYS A 72 -8.65 -10.30 8.02
CA LYS A 72 -8.09 -11.57 7.54
C LYS A 72 -8.32 -11.69 6.05
N ILE A 73 -7.26 -11.99 5.30
CA ILE A 73 -7.27 -12.05 3.84
C ILE A 73 -6.69 -13.38 3.40
N ASP A 74 -7.52 -14.20 2.76
CA ASP A 74 -7.12 -15.44 2.10
C ASP A 74 -7.15 -15.22 0.59
N SER A 75 -5.98 -15.14 -0.02
CA SER A 75 -5.76 -14.90 -1.44
C SER A 75 -5.43 -16.17 -2.24
N SER A 76 -5.71 -17.36 -1.67
CA SER A 76 -5.42 -18.65 -2.32
C SER A 76 -6.16 -18.87 -3.65
N ASN A 77 -7.36 -18.31 -3.76
CA ASN A 77 -8.22 -18.45 -4.94
C ASN A 77 -8.36 -17.15 -5.76
N ILE A 78 -7.41 -16.23 -5.60
CA ILE A 78 -7.45 -14.98 -6.35
C ILE A 78 -7.16 -15.21 -7.82
N GLU A 79 -7.90 -14.55 -8.70
CA GLU A 79 -7.78 -14.64 -10.14
C GLU A 79 -7.25 -13.32 -10.72
N ASN A 80 -6.50 -13.40 -11.82
CA ASN A 80 -6.06 -12.22 -12.56
C ASN A 80 -7.20 -11.71 -13.45
N LYS A 81 -7.99 -10.80 -12.93
CA LYS A 81 -9.13 -10.17 -13.63
C LYS A 81 -8.89 -8.67 -13.78
N LEU A 82 -9.36 -8.11 -14.88
CA LEU A 82 -9.41 -6.65 -15.04
C LEU A 82 -10.34 -6.04 -13.99
N ILE A 83 -9.78 -5.24 -13.10
CA ILE A 83 -10.56 -4.55 -12.07
C ILE A 83 -11.46 -3.50 -12.75
N PRO A 84 -12.79 -3.53 -12.55
CA PRO A 84 -13.68 -2.58 -13.16
C PRO A 84 -13.29 -1.12 -12.87
N GLU A 85 -13.35 -0.26 -13.87
CA GLU A 85 -12.96 1.14 -13.78
C GLU A 85 -13.68 1.85 -12.63
N LYS A 86 -14.98 1.59 -12.44
CA LYS A 86 -15.79 2.14 -11.36
C LYS A 86 -15.24 1.81 -9.97
N ILE A 87 -14.65 0.62 -9.80
CA ILE A 87 -14.08 0.19 -8.52
C ILE A 87 -12.67 0.77 -8.36
N SER A 88 -11.82 0.66 -9.38
CA SER A 88 -10.44 1.17 -9.34
C SER A 88 -10.37 2.69 -9.13
N LYS A 89 -11.35 3.44 -9.66
CA LYS A 89 -11.44 4.90 -9.49
C LYS A 89 -11.93 5.37 -8.12
N LYS A 90 -12.48 4.48 -7.27
CA LYS A 90 -12.88 4.86 -5.90
C LYS A 90 -11.71 5.25 -5.03
N LEU A 91 -10.55 4.66 -5.28
CA LEU A 91 -9.36 4.83 -4.47
C LEU A 91 -8.12 4.94 -5.35
N ARG A 92 -7.32 6.01 -5.15
CA ARG A 92 -6.06 6.16 -5.86
C ARG A 92 -5.07 5.03 -5.52
N ALA A 93 -4.97 4.62 -4.25
CA ALA A 93 -4.07 3.56 -3.81
C ALA A 93 -4.37 2.17 -4.42
N SER A 94 -5.46 2.04 -5.20
CA SER A 94 -5.72 0.84 -6.02
C SER A 94 -4.54 0.50 -6.94
N TYR A 95 -3.70 1.47 -7.32
CA TYR A 95 -2.50 1.21 -8.11
C TYR A 95 -1.49 0.24 -7.45
N TYR A 96 -1.54 0.03 -6.13
CA TYR A 96 -0.67 -0.96 -5.48
C TYR A 96 -0.98 -2.40 -5.92
N PHE A 97 -2.19 -2.65 -6.42
CA PHE A 97 -2.50 -3.92 -7.05
C PHE A 97 -1.69 -4.15 -8.34
N MET A 98 -1.19 -3.11 -9.02
CA MET A 98 -0.33 -3.30 -10.20
C MET A 98 0.92 -4.09 -9.84
N GLY A 99 1.68 -3.67 -8.83
CA GLY A 99 2.89 -4.37 -8.39
C GLY A 99 2.60 -5.76 -7.83
N ALA A 100 1.56 -5.89 -7.01
CA ALA A 100 1.18 -7.16 -6.40
C ALA A 100 0.72 -8.20 -7.44
N LEU A 101 -0.18 -7.83 -8.34
CA LEU A 101 -0.68 -8.73 -9.39
C LEU A 101 0.39 -9.04 -10.44
N LEU A 102 1.20 -8.06 -10.84
CA LEU A 102 2.32 -8.27 -11.74
C LEU A 102 3.32 -9.27 -11.15
N SER A 103 3.64 -9.14 -9.87
CA SER A 103 4.51 -10.08 -9.16
C SER A 103 3.94 -11.50 -9.15
N LYS A 104 2.63 -11.63 -8.85
CA LYS A 104 1.94 -12.92 -8.71
C LYS A 104 1.69 -13.60 -10.05
N PHE A 105 1.15 -12.87 -11.02
CA PHE A 105 0.61 -13.41 -12.27
C PHE A 105 1.45 -13.09 -13.51
N LYS A 106 2.48 -12.25 -13.39
CA LYS A 106 3.28 -11.74 -14.53
C LYS A 106 2.45 -10.96 -15.55
N LYS A 107 1.23 -10.63 -15.19
CA LYS A 107 0.30 -9.82 -15.99
C LYS A 107 -0.62 -9.04 -15.06
N VAL A 108 -0.89 -7.79 -15.38
CA VAL A 108 -1.95 -6.99 -14.78
C VAL A 108 -2.55 -6.06 -15.83
N GLU A 109 -3.86 -5.93 -15.78
CA GLU A 109 -4.63 -4.95 -16.55
C GLU A 109 -5.36 -4.05 -15.55
N MET A 110 -5.18 -2.74 -15.68
CA MET A 110 -5.77 -1.80 -14.75
C MET A 110 -6.04 -0.44 -15.40
N TYR A 111 -7.23 0.09 -15.18
CA TYR A 111 -7.54 1.46 -15.54
C TYR A 111 -6.74 2.47 -14.73
N PHE A 112 -6.52 3.65 -15.29
CA PHE A 112 -5.85 4.74 -14.58
C PHE A 112 -6.52 4.95 -13.20
N PRO A 113 -5.74 4.92 -12.10
CA PRO A 113 -6.30 5.04 -10.76
C PRO A 113 -6.97 6.40 -10.57
N GLY A 114 -8.17 6.38 -10.02
CA GLY A 114 -8.93 7.57 -9.70
C GLY A 114 -8.49 8.23 -8.39
N GLY A 115 -9.43 8.90 -7.77
CA GLY A 115 -9.27 9.55 -6.47
C GLY A 115 -8.54 10.88 -6.54
N CYS A 116 -8.57 11.62 -5.48
CA CYS A 116 -7.94 12.89 -5.15
C CYS A 116 -7.70 13.91 -6.29
N SER A 117 -8.51 14.97 -6.33
CA SER A 117 -8.42 16.08 -7.29
C SER A 117 -7.32 17.12 -6.99
N ILE A 118 -6.33 16.79 -6.15
CA ILE A 118 -5.27 17.73 -5.72
C ILE A 118 -4.17 17.93 -6.80
N GLY A 119 -4.44 17.66 -8.06
CA GLY A 119 -3.52 17.86 -9.16
C GLY A 119 -2.99 16.59 -9.82
N ALA A 120 -2.21 16.76 -10.88
CA ALA A 120 -1.63 15.65 -11.62
C ALA A 120 -0.65 14.85 -10.76
N ARG A 121 -0.87 13.57 -10.63
CA ARG A 121 0.02 12.63 -9.93
C ARG A 121 0.33 11.48 -10.86
N PRO A 122 1.26 11.66 -11.80
CA PRO A 122 1.59 10.64 -12.79
C PRO A 122 2.14 9.37 -12.11
N ILE A 123 1.92 8.22 -12.77
CA ILE A 123 2.44 6.93 -12.34
C ILE A 123 3.64 6.47 -13.18
N ASN A 124 4.25 7.39 -13.93
CA ASN A 124 5.37 7.11 -14.81
C ASN A 124 6.56 6.43 -14.10
N LEU A 125 6.86 6.80 -12.85
CA LEU A 125 7.93 6.14 -12.07
C LEU A 125 7.61 4.68 -11.75
N HIS A 126 6.34 4.35 -11.55
CA HIS A 126 5.91 2.96 -11.36
C HIS A 126 6.14 2.17 -12.65
N LEU A 127 5.68 2.70 -13.79
CA LEU A 127 5.78 2.04 -15.09
C LEU A 127 7.24 1.84 -15.51
N LYS A 128 8.07 2.90 -15.45
CA LYS A 128 9.52 2.79 -15.69
C LYS A 128 10.20 1.74 -14.82
N GLY A 129 9.81 1.65 -13.55
CA GLY A 129 10.36 0.65 -12.64
C GLY A 129 9.91 -0.77 -12.98
N PHE A 130 8.68 -0.98 -13.44
CA PHE A 130 8.22 -2.29 -13.93
C PHE A 130 8.94 -2.68 -15.22
N GLU A 131 9.17 -1.74 -16.15
CA GLU A 131 9.97 -1.94 -17.36
C GLU A 131 11.41 -2.33 -17.01
N ALA A 132 12.02 -1.67 -16.02
CA ALA A 132 13.35 -1.99 -15.54
C ALA A 132 13.42 -3.44 -14.96
N LEU A 133 12.34 -3.94 -14.35
CA LEU A 133 12.21 -5.33 -13.91
C LEU A 133 11.96 -6.32 -15.07
N GLY A 134 11.83 -5.84 -16.31
CA GLY A 134 11.63 -6.67 -17.51
C GLY A 134 10.17 -6.78 -17.96
N ALA A 135 9.25 -6.00 -17.41
CA ALA A 135 7.89 -5.96 -17.89
C ALA A 135 7.74 -5.11 -19.17
N LYS A 136 6.75 -5.44 -19.98
CA LYS A 136 6.28 -4.60 -21.10
C LYS A 136 5.04 -3.84 -20.62
N VAL A 137 5.00 -2.55 -20.91
CA VAL A 137 3.90 -1.66 -20.55
C VAL A 137 3.25 -1.15 -21.83
N GLU A 138 1.96 -1.36 -21.94
CA GLU A 138 1.12 -0.82 -23.02
C GLU A 138 0.02 0.04 -22.39
N GLU A 139 -0.24 1.20 -22.97
CA GLU A 139 -1.34 2.08 -22.57
C GLU A 139 -2.32 2.21 -23.74
N LYS A 140 -3.59 1.89 -23.46
CA LYS A 140 -4.66 2.01 -24.43
C LYS A 140 -5.95 2.45 -23.74
N ASP A 141 -6.55 3.54 -24.19
CA ASP A 141 -7.85 4.03 -23.72
C ASP A 141 -7.96 4.12 -22.18
N ASN A 142 -6.97 4.70 -21.51
CA ASN A 142 -6.82 4.78 -20.05
C ASN A 142 -6.65 3.43 -19.34
N LEU A 143 -6.38 2.36 -20.07
CA LEU A 143 -6.06 1.04 -19.57
C LEU A 143 -4.57 0.79 -19.69
N PHE A 144 -3.93 0.45 -18.59
CA PHE A 144 -2.56 -0.08 -18.58
C PHE A 144 -2.61 -1.60 -18.67
N ILE A 145 -1.85 -2.14 -19.60
CA ILE A 145 -1.62 -3.59 -19.77
C ILE A 145 -0.12 -3.81 -19.51
N ILE A 146 0.19 -4.49 -18.42
CA ILE A 146 1.58 -4.72 -18.00
C ILE A 146 1.80 -6.24 -17.98
N THR A 147 2.77 -6.70 -18.76
CA THR A 147 3.06 -8.13 -18.91
C THR A 147 4.56 -8.40 -18.77
N ALA A 148 4.91 -9.58 -18.29
CA ALA A 148 6.29 -10.03 -18.23
C ALA A 148 6.35 -11.56 -18.37
N ASP A 149 7.32 -12.09 -19.09
CA ASP A 149 7.59 -13.52 -19.06
C ASP A 149 8.16 -13.89 -17.67
N LYS A 150 9.08 -13.06 -17.17
CA LYS A 150 9.63 -13.10 -15.83
C LYS A 150 10.02 -11.70 -15.37
N LEU A 151 10.05 -11.49 -14.05
CA LEU A 151 10.61 -10.29 -13.46
C LEU A 151 12.03 -10.59 -12.98
N ILE A 152 12.97 -9.72 -13.35
CA ILE A 152 14.40 -9.87 -13.05
C ILE A 152 14.84 -8.69 -12.19
N GLY A 153 15.45 -9.01 -11.06
CA GLY A 153 16.01 -8.00 -10.15
C GLY A 153 17.11 -7.18 -10.82
N THR A 154 17.04 -5.87 -10.61
CA THR A 154 17.95 -4.90 -11.21
C THR A 154 18.11 -3.67 -10.30
N LYS A 155 19.00 -2.75 -10.69
CA LYS A 155 19.11 -1.44 -10.03
C LYS A 155 18.12 -0.47 -10.66
N ILE A 156 17.26 0.12 -9.83
CA ILE A 156 16.26 1.11 -10.22
C ILE A 156 16.57 2.39 -9.44
N ASN A 157 16.85 3.47 -10.14
CA ASN A 157 17.02 4.79 -9.56
C ASN A 157 15.75 5.62 -9.81
N LEU A 158 15.10 6.07 -8.74
CA LEU A 158 13.95 6.95 -8.86
C LEU A 158 14.39 8.38 -9.07
N ASP A 159 13.82 9.08 -10.05
CA ASP A 159 14.15 10.47 -10.38
C ASP A 159 13.90 11.39 -9.16
N PHE A 160 12.91 11.05 -8.35
CA PHE A 160 12.64 11.66 -7.02
C PHE A 160 12.05 10.62 -6.08
N ALA A 161 12.15 10.84 -4.77
CA ALA A 161 11.61 9.96 -3.75
C ALA A 161 10.09 9.94 -3.84
N SER A 162 9.54 8.84 -4.38
CA SER A 162 8.11 8.62 -4.56
C SER A 162 7.66 7.45 -3.69
N VAL A 163 6.78 7.73 -2.72
CA VAL A 163 6.16 6.70 -1.85
C VAL A 163 5.47 5.63 -2.68
N GLY A 164 4.61 6.05 -3.61
CA GLY A 164 3.83 5.13 -4.43
C GLY A 164 4.70 4.22 -5.28
N ALA A 165 5.71 4.78 -5.97
CA ALA A 165 6.63 4.00 -6.78
C ALA A 165 7.47 3.06 -5.91
N THR A 166 8.03 3.54 -4.78
CA THR A 166 8.83 2.72 -3.87
C THR A 166 8.07 1.47 -3.41
N ILE A 167 6.84 1.64 -2.93
CA ILE A 167 6.02 0.51 -2.46
C ILE A 167 5.66 -0.41 -3.63
N ASN A 168 5.20 0.14 -4.74
CA ASN A 168 4.75 -0.67 -5.88
C ASN A 168 5.88 -1.50 -6.49
N LEU A 169 7.08 -0.92 -6.57
CA LEU A 169 8.28 -1.64 -7.01
C LEU A 169 8.72 -2.69 -5.99
N MET A 170 8.58 -2.41 -4.70
CA MET A 170 8.84 -3.39 -3.64
C MET A 170 7.91 -4.61 -3.79
N LEU A 171 6.60 -4.37 -4.01
CA LEU A 171 5.63 -5.45 -4.24
C LEU A 171 5.94 -6.26 -5.51
N ALA A 172 6.35 -5.60 -6.59
CA ALA A 172 6.72 -6.27 -7.84
C ALA A 172 8.01 -7.09 -7.70
N ALA A 173 9.00 -6.55 -6.98
CA ALA A 173 10.35 -7.14 -6.88
C ALA A 173 10.44 -8.32 -5.91
N VAL A 174 9.49 -8.47 -4.97
CA VAL A 174 9.61 -9.49 -3.91
C VAL A 174 9.64 -10.93 -4.45
N LYS A 175 9.10 -11.19 -5.64
CA LYS A 175 9.16 -12.47 -6.34
C LYS A 175 9.96 -12.38 -7.67
N ALA A 176 10.74 -11.32 -7.90
CA ALA A 176 11.61 -11.22 -9.07
C ALA A 176 12.85 -12.12 -8.90
N GLU A 177 13.36 -12.66 -9.99
CA GLU A 177 14.60 -13.45 -9.97
C GLU A 177 15.81 -12.57 -9.64
N GLY A 178 16.62 -12.94 -8.65
CA GLY A 178 17.84 -12.22 -8.29
C GLY A 178 17.60 -11.11 -7.26
N THR A 179 18.34 -10.01 -7.40
CA THR A 179 18.32 -8.90 -6.44
C THR A 179 17.90 -7.60 -7.10
N THR A 180 16.95 -6.91 -6.50
CA THR A 180 16.54 -5.55 -6.88
C THR A 180 17.12 -4.56 -5.87
N ILE A 181 17.64 -3.44 -6.36
CA ILE A 181 18.06 -2.29 -5.55
C ILE A 181 17.26 -1.09 -6.01
N ILE A 182 16.49 -0.49 -5.11
CA ILE A 182 15.75 0.75 -5.36
C ILE A 182 16.54 1.88 -4.70
N SER A 183 17.15 2.74 -5.51
CA SER A 183 17.87 3.93 -5.03
C SER A 183 16.98 5.17 -5.11
N ASN A 184 17.24 6.16 -4.27
CA ASN A 184 16.41 7.33 -4.03
C ASN A 184 14.98 6.94 -3.59
N ALA A 185 14.88 5.86 -2.82
CA ALA A 185 13.63 5.38 -2.25
C ALA A 185 13.05 6.38 -1.25
N ALA A 186 11.73 6.40 -1.14
CA ALA A 186 11.02 7.12 -0.09
C ALA A 186 11.26 6.44 1.29
N LYS A 187 11.18 7.20 2.39
CA LYS A 187 11.67 6.77 3.72
C LYS A 187 10.59 6.75 4.80
N GLU A 188 9.37 7.09 4.45
CA GLU A 188 8.26 7.26 5.37
C GLU A 188 7.99 5.97 6.19
N PRO A 189 7.48 6.10 7.43
CA PRO A 189 7.27 4.96 8.33
C PRO A 189 6.42 3.83 7.73
N HIS A 190 5.45 4.15 6.91
CA HIS A 190 4.60 3.14 6.26
C HIS A 190 5.35 2.31 5.20
N ILE A 191 6.45 2.80 4.62
CA ILE A 191 7.32 2.00 3.75
C ILE A 191 8.05 0.94 4.57
N VAL A 192 8.54 1.32 5.75
CA VAL A 192 9.15 0.38 6.70
C VAL A 192 8.14 -0.67 7.12
N ASN A 193 6.90 -0.26 7.42
CA ASN A 193 5.83 -1.18 7.82
C ASN A 193 5.49 -2.19 6.71
N VAL A 194 5.43 -1.76 5.44
CA VAL A 194 5.22 -2.66 4.29
C VAL A 194 6.39 -3.64 4.14
N ALA A 195 7.63 -3.18 4.25
CA ALA A 195 8.81 -4.04 4.18
C ALA A 195 8.81 -5.08 5.32
N THR A 196 8.46 -4.65 6.53
CA THR A 196 8.34 -5.54 7.70
C THR A 196 7.25 -6.58 7.49
N PHE A 197 6.09 -6.18 6.98
CA PHE A 197 5.00 -7.11 6.65
C PHE A 197 5.43 -8.16 5.63
N LEU A 198 6.07 -7.73 4.54
CA LEU A 198 6.59 -8.65 3.52
C LEU A 198 7.66 -9.58 4.10
N ASN A 199 8.56 -9.07 4.96
CA ASN A 199 9.57 -9.89 5.65
C ASN A 199 8.92 -10.89 6.62
N ASN A 200 7.85 -10.50 7.32
CA ASN A 200 7.07 -11.42 8.16
C ASN A 200 6.43 -12.54 7.34
N MET A 201 6.15 -12.30 6.06
CA MET A 201 5.72 -13.34 5.11
C MET A 201 6.87 -14.14 4.49
N GLY A 202 8.13 -13.86 4.85
CA GLY A 202 9.29 -14.58 4.34
C GLY A 202 10.02 -13.89 3.19
N ALA A 203 9.72 -12.64 2.87
CA ALA A 203 10.53 -11.85 1.94
C ALA A 203 11.92 -11.53 2.52
N LYS A 204 12.81 -11.03 1.67
CA LYS A 204 14.18 -10.64 2.04
C LYS A 204 14.43 -9.19 1.63
N ILE A 205 13.92 -8.26 2.43
CA ILE A 205 14.00 -6.81 2.20
C ILE A 205 14.84 -6.18 3.30
N SER A 206 15.80 -5.33 2.92
CA SER A 206 16.61 -4.52 3.83
C SER A 206 16.74 -3.09 3.33
N GLY A 207 17.09 -2.15 4.23
CA GLY A 207 17.27 -0.74 3.90
C GLY A 207 15.98 0.08 3.85
N ALA A 208 14.80 -0.48 4.12
CA ALA A 208 13.57 0.31 4.22
C ALA A 208 13.71 1.40 5.30
N GLY A 209 13.24 2.63 4.99
CA GLY A 209 13.47 3.81 5.83
C GLY A 209 14.77 4.56 5.49
N THR A 210 15.56 4.05 4.56
CA THR A 210 16.74 4.74 4.02
C THR A 210 16.52 5.11 2.54
N SER A 211 17.51 5.75 1.90
CA SER A 211 17.43 6.08 0.48
C SER A 211 17.68 4.90 -0.46
N GLU A 212 18.06 3.74 0.07
CA GLU A 212 18.31 2.54 -0.71
C GLU A 212 17.63 1.33 -0.08
N ILE A 213 16.82 0.63 -0.87
CA ILE A 213 16.13 -0.60 -0.47
C ILE A 213 16.66 -1.74 -1.32
N LYS A 214 17.13 -2.79 -0.67
CA LYS A 214 17.58 -4.03 -1.31
C LYS A 214 16.54 -5.13 -1.08
N ILE A 215 16.15 -5.80 -2.16
CA ILE A 215 15.16 -6.88 -2.18
C ILE A 215 15.79 -8.09 -2.86
N VAL A 216 15.91 -9.18 -2.16
CA VAL A 216 16.29 -10.49 -2.76
C VAL A 216 15.01 -11.27 -3.01
N GLY A 217 14.74 -11.60 -4.26
CA GLY A 217 13.52 -12.28 -4.65
C GLY A 217 13.38 -13.67 -4.01
N VAL A 218 12.15 -14.05 -3.71
CA VAL A 218 11.77 -15.33 -3.12
C VAL A 218 10.71 -16.04 -3.97
N SER A 219 10.72 -17.36 -3.95
CA SER A 219 9.74 -18.15 -4.74
C SER A 219 8.36 -18.17 -4.10
N LYS A 220 8.27 -18.16 -2.77
CA LYS A 220 7.04 -18.29 -2.00
C LYS A 220 7.04 -17.37 -0.79
N LEU A 221 5.86 -16.86 -0.46
CA LEU A 221 5.55 -16.19 0.79
C LEU A 221 4.57 -17.04 1.58
N HIS A 222 4.56 -16.91 2.90
CA HIS A 222 3.71 -17.67 3.82
C HIS A 222 2.83 -16.75 4.66
N SER A 223 1.86 -17.32 5.37
CA SER A 223 0.97 -16.60 6.28
C SER A 223 1.75 -15.86 7.38
N CYS A 224 1.17 -14.76 7.84
CA CYS A 224 1.67 -14.04 9.00
C CYS A 224 0.55 -13.28 9.73
N PHE A 225 0.87 -12.87 10.96
CA PHE A 225 0.16 -11.81 11.68
C PHE A 225 1.01 -10.55 11.61
N HIS A 226 0.38 -9.41 11.34
CA HIS A 226 1.05 -8.12 11.29
C HIS A 226 0.14 -7.00 11.78
N GLU A 227 0.72 -5.99 12.41
CA GLU A 227 0.00 -4.83 12.91
C GLU A 227 0.35 -3.58 12.09
N VAL A 228 -0.69 -2.83 11.72
CA VAL A 228 -0.54 -1.52 11.10
C VAL A 228 0.04 -0.55 12.13
N VAL A 229 1.13 0.13 11.79
CA VAL A 229 1.71 1.16 12.67
C VAL A 229 0.74 2.32 12.91
N PRO A 230 0.83 3.03 14.05
CA PRO A 230 0.05 4.23 14.30
C PRO A 230 0.22 5.29 13.20
N ASP A 231 -0.81 6.08 12.94
CA ASP A 231 -0.76 7.12 11.91
C ASP A 231 -0.01 8.35 12.39
N TYR A 232 1.22 8.54 11.91
CA TYR A 232 2.06 9.68 12.27
C TYR A 232 1.49 11.03 11.78
N ILE A 233 0.63 11.02 10.74
CA ILE A 233 -0.02 12.24 10.22
C ILE A 233 -1.14 12.65 11.18
N GLU A 234 -1.94 11.70 11.63
CA GLU A 234 -2.95 11.91 12.67
C GLU A 234 -2.30 12.37 13.97
N THR A 235 -1.22 11.70 14.39
CA THR A 235 -0.43 12.09 15.56
C THR A 235 0.04 13.54 15.48
N GLY A 236 0.66 13.94 14.36
CA GLY A 236 1.13 15.30 14.13
C GLY A 236 0.00 16.34 14.18
N THR A 237 -1.18 15.99 13.63
CA THR A 237 -2.36 16.85 13.68
C THR A 237 -2.81 17.09 15.12
N TYR A 238 -2.91 16.05 15.93
CA TYR A 238 -3.29 16.19 17.33
C TYR A 238 -2.20 16.85 18.19
N MET A 239 -0.92 16.69 17.87
CA MET A 239 0.18 17.42 18.52
C MET A 239 0.05 18.93 18.27
N ILE A 240 -0.24 19.34 17.04
CA ILE A 240 -0.47 20.74 16.69
C ILE A 240 -1.71 21.28 17.45
N LEU A 241 -2.81 20.53 17.46
CA LEU A 241 -4.02 20.89 18.19
C LEU A 241 -3.74 21.05 19.69
N ALA A 242 -3.02 20.10 20.29
CA ALA A 242 -2.65 20.12 21.71
C ALA A 242 -1.80 21.35 22.04
N SER A 243 -0.85 21.67 21.17
CA SER A 243 0.04 22.83 21.35
C SER A 243 -0.69 24.17 21.23
N ALA A 244 -1.72 24.25 20.39
CA ALA A 244 -2.46 25.47 20.12
C ALA A 244 -3.58 25.73 21.14
N LEU A 245 -4.31 24.72 21.57
CA LEU A 245 -5.56 24.83 22.31
C LEU A 245 -5.65 23.87 23.51
N GLY A 246 -4.66 23.01 23.73
CA GLY A 246 -4.69 21.98 24.76
C GLY A 246 -4.40 22.53 26.15
N ASP A 247 -5.10 22.01 27.14
CA ASP A 247 -4.79 22.20 28.57
C ASP A 247 -4.04 20.97 29.11
N ALA A 248 -4.60 19.76 28.90
CA ALA A 248 -3.97 18.49 29.23
C ALA A 248 -4.43 17.42 28.24
N ILE A 249 -3.74 17.28 27.10
CA ILE A 249 -4.03 16.28 26.08
C ILE A 249 -2.94 15.20 26.10
N THR A 250 -3.37 13.94 26.24
CA THR A 250 -2.51 12.76 26.12
C THR A 250 -2.77 12.10 24.77
N ILE A 251 -1.73 11.88 23.98
CA ILE A 251 -1.79 11.15 22.70
C ILE A 251 -1.21 9.76 22.94
N GLU A 252 -2.02 8.72 22.72
CA GLU A 252 -1.70 7.31 23.01
C GLU A 252 -1.63 6.50 21.69
N ASN A 253 -0.80 5.46 21.66
CA ASN A 253 -0.50 4.48 20.61
C ASN A 253 0.77 4.76 19.82
#